data_495fb163fba9333da4b3309fa2959647
#
_entry.id   495fb163fba9333da4b3309fa2959647
#
_cell.length_a   1.000
_cell.length_b   1.000
_cell.length_c   1.000
_cell.angle_alpha   90.00
_cell.angle_beta   90.00
_cell.angle_gamma   90.00
#
_symmetry.space_group_name_H-M   'P 1'
#
loop_
_entity.id
_entity.type
_entity.pdbx_description
1 polymer ?
#
loop_
_entity_poly.entity_id
_entity_poly.type
_entity_poly.pdbx_seq_one_letter_code
_entity_poly.pdbx_strand_id
1 'polypeptide(L)'
;MNGATPSEHQRLKHWRYLRALVTVVVASSLLAGCSGKTRNVNAVKFDGHYFSGRAAKIKADPYGFTVRIRNAAKSISGAREAARYEATIYCIEQFGTSDIIWSIGPDDEASLSNRSLTLAGRCDPK
;
A
#
# COMPACT_ATOMS: atom_id res chain seq x y z
N MET A 1 -58.48 -32.01 10.17
CA MET A 1 -57.18 -32.05 9.42
C MET A 1 -57.39 -31.39 8.06
N ASN A 2 -57.17 -30.09 7.99
CA ASN A 2 -57.35 -29.31 6.76
C ASN A 2 -55.98 -29.05 6.13
N GLY A 3 -55.53 -29.99 5.30
CA GLY A 3 -54.39 -29.81 4.45
C GLY A 3 -54.74 -28.93 3.24
N ALA A 4 -54.64 -27.62 3.40
CA ALA A 4 -54.73 -26.72 2.26
C ALA A 4 -53.45 -26.84 1.43
N THR A 5 -53.54 -27.52 0.31
CA THR A 5 -52.48 -27.51 -0.70
C THR A 5 -52.35 -26.10 -1.27
N PRO A 6 -51.19 -25.47 -1.23
CA PRO A 6 -50.99 -24.14 -1.80
C PRO A 6 -51.31 -24.17 -3.29
N SER A 7 -52.14 -23.23 -3.75
CA SER A 7 -52.55 -23.13 -5.13
C SER A 7 -51.29 -22.94 -6.03
N GLU A 8 -51.34 -23.54 -7.20
CA GLU A 8 -50.25 -23.49 -8.22
C GLU A 8 -49.74 -22.06 -8.47
N HIS A 9 -50.62 -21.08 -8.34
CA HIS A 9 -50.29 -19.66 -8.48
C HIS A 9 -49.39 -19.12 -7.35
N GLN A 10 -49.45 -19.68 -6.13
CA GLN A 10 -48.53 -19.32 -5.04
C GLN A 10 -47.15 -19.95 -5.22
N ARG A 11 -47.06 -21.15 -5.78
CA ARG A 11 -45.76 -21.81 -6.09
C ARG A 11 -44.98 -21.04 -7.12
N LEU A 12 -45.62 -20.51 -8.16
CA LEU A 12 -44.98 -19.72 -9.21
C LEU A 12 -44.44 -18.39 -8.68
N LYS A 13 -45.14 -17.73 -7.75
CA LYS A 13 -44.66 -16.51 -7.09
C LYS A 13 -43.42 -16.77 -6.23
N HIS A 14 -43.46 -17.82 -5.40
CA HIS A 14 -42.29 -18.19 -4.58
C HIS A 14 -41.08 -18.54 -5.42
N TRP A 15 -41.23 -19.24 -6.54
CA TRP A 15 -40.11 -19.56 -7.41
C TRP A 15 -39.49 -18.34 -8.10
N ARG A 16 -40.31 -17.36 -8.46
CA ARG A 16 -39.85 -16.10 -9.02
C ARG A 16 -39.03 -15.29 -8.00
N TYR A 17 -39.47 -15.24 -6.74
CA TYR A 17 -38.73 -14.59 -5.65
C TYR A 17 -37.44 -15.34 -5.30
N LEU A 18 -37.48 -16.66 -5.27
CA LEU A 18 -36.26 -17.48 -5.07
C LEU A 18 -35.22 -17.25 -6.16
N ARG A 19 -35.63 -17.19 -7.42
CA ARG A 19 -34.72 -16.89 -8.53
C ARG A 19 -34.16 -15.48 -8.44
N ALA A 20 -34.95 -14.49 -8.09
CA ALA A 20 -34.50 -13.13 -7.89
C ALA A 20 -33.51 -13.00 -6.71
N LEU A 21 -33.76 -13.70 -5.61
CA LEU A 21 -32.84 -13.73 -4.46
C LEU A 21 -31.52 -14.41 -4.78
N VAL A 22 -31.54 -15.52 -5.52
CA VAL A 22 -30.32 -16.23 -5.93
C VAL A 22 -29.47 -15.37 -6.87
N THR A 23 -30.10 -14.65 -7.82
CA THR A 23 -29.34 -13.76 -8.72
C THR A 23 -28.73 -12.57 -7.99
N VAL A 24 -29.39 -12.01 -6.96
CA VAL A 24 -28.85 -10.93 -6.15
C VAL A 24 -27.67 -11.40 -5.29
N VAL A 25 -27.75 -12.59 -4.69
CA VAL A 25 -26.66 -13.16 -3.89
C VAL A 25 -25.44 -13.51 -4.73
N VAL A 26 -25.61 -14.02 -5.95
CA VAL A 26 -24.49 -14.31 -6.86
C VAL A 26 -23.83 -13.03 -7.37
N ALA A 27 -24.61 -11.96 -7.62
CA ALA A 27 -24.05 -10.67 -8.04
C ALA A 27 -23.24 -9.99 -6.93
N SER A 28 -23.61 -10.15 -5.64
CA SER A 28 -22.89 -9.57 -4.52
C SER A 28 -21.56 -10.28 -4.21
N SER A 29 -21.44 -11.56 -4.53
CA SER A 29 -20.20 -12.33 -4.28
C SER A 29 -19.07 -12.02 -5.28
N LEU A 30 -19.36 -11.39 -6.41
CA LEU A 30 -18.36 -11.01 -7.41
C LEU A 30 -17.61 -9.71 -7.06
N LEU A 31 -18.08 -8.92 -6.10
CA LEU A 31 -17.46 -7.67 -5.64
C LEU A 31 -16.48 -7.84 -4.46
N ALA A 32 -16.40 -9.02 -3.85
CA ALA A 32 -15.53 -9.29 -2.70
C ALA A 32 -14.10 -9.74 -3.11
N GLY A 33 -13.74 -9.67 -4.39
CA GLY A 33 -12.56 -10.33 -4.94
C GLY A 33 -11.32 -9.48 -5.18
N CYS A 34 -11.13 -8.30 -4.58
CA CYS A 34 -9.92 -7.51 -4.78
C CYS A 34 -9.37 -6.85 -3.52
N SER A 35 -9.20 -7.61 -2.45
CA SER A 35 -8.32 -7.23 -1.34
C SER A 35 -7.11 -8.16 -1.27
N GLY A 36 -6.56 -8.50 -2.43
CA GLY A 36 -5.27 -9.13 -2.54
C GLY A 36 -4.21 -8.09 -2.22
N LYS A 37 -3.52 -8.26 -1.08
CA LYS A 37 -2.25 -7.62 -0.78
C LYS A 37 -1.31 -8.04 -1.91
N THR A 38 -1.24 -7.24 -2.96
CA THR A 38 -0.32 -7.44 -4.07
C THR A 38 1.09 -7.45 -3.49
N ARG A 39 1.69 -8.62 -3.36
CA ARG A 39 3.14 -8.73 -3.22
C ARG A 39 3.70 -7.97 -4.41
N ASN A 40 4.42 -6.88 -4.14
CA ASN A 40 5.15 -6.17 -5.18
C ASN A 40 6.13 -7.16 -5.81
N VAL A 41 5.75 -7.74 -6.94
CA VAL A 41 6.62 -8.65 -7.74
C VAL A 41 7.88 -7.93 -8.21
N ASN A 42 7.92 -6.60 -8.11
CA ASN A 42 9.04 -5.74 -8.46
C ASN A 42 9.80 -5.20 -7.22
N ALA A 43 9.70 -5.88 -6.07
CA ALA A 43 10.46 -5.47 -4.90
C ALA A 43 11.96 -5.55 -5.17
N VAL A 44 12.66 -4.43 -5.07
CA VAL A 44 14.10 -4.33 -5.24
C VAL A 44 14.80 -4.84 -3.98
N LYS A 45 15.83 -5.66 -4.15
CA LYS A 45 16.72 -6.08 -3.07
C LYS A 45 17.88 -5.12 -2.95
N PHE A 46 18.22 -4.77 -1.72
CA PHE A 46 19.41 -3.99 -1.40
C PHE A 46 20.29 -4.82 -0.47
N ASP A 47 21.52 -5.03 -0.84
CA ASP A 47 22.46 -5.90 -0.13
C ASP A 47 21.84 -7.28 0.21
N GLY A 48 21.17 -7.88 -0.78
CA GLY A 48 20.52 -9.20 -0.67
C GLY A 48 19.23 -9.25 0.15
N HIS A 49 18.79 -8.14 0.76
CA HIS A 49 17.62 -8.06 1.63
C HIS A 49 16.50 -7.22 1.03
N TYR A 50 15.26 -7.59 1.36
CA TYR A 50 14.10 -6.74 1.12
C TYR A 50 13.85 -5.83 2.33
N PHE A 51 13.67 -4.55 2.07
CA PHE A 51 13.31 -3.56 3.07
C PHE A 51 11.89 -3.03 2.83
N SER A 52 11.20 -2.74 3.91
CA SER A 52 9.92 -2.05 3.86
C SER A 52 10.16 -0.57 4.17
N GLY A 53 10.09 0.25 3.13
CA GLY A 53 10.25 1.68 3.20
C GLY A 53 8.95 2.43 2.93
N ARG A 54 8.90 3.67 3.38
CA ARG A 54 7.84 4.61 3.04
C ARG A 54 8.34 6.04 3.13
N ALA A 55 8.10 6.80 2.06
CA ALA A 55 8.23 8.25 2.06
C ALA A 55 6.92 8.91 2.54
N ALA A 56 7.04 10.01 3.26
CA ALA A 56 5.92 10.79 3.75
C ALA A 56 6.22 12.29 3.63
N LYS A 57 5.23 13.07 3.19
CA LYS A 57 5.31 14.53 3.09
C LYS A 57 5.41 15.17 4.47
N ILE A 58 6.22 16.22 4.60
CA ILE A 58 6.25 17.13 5.75
C ILE A 58 5.19 18.23 5.53
N LYS A 59 4.24 18.37 6.48
CA LYS A 59 3.13 19.33 6.31
C LYS A 59 3.60 20.79 6.23
N ALA A 60 4.68 21.14 6.94
CA ALA A 60 5.20 22.50 7.01
C ALA A 60 6.05 22.91 5.79
N ASP A 61 6.49 21.96 4.97
CA ASP A 61 7.33 22.19 3.80
C ASP A 61 6.72 21.49 2.57
N PRO A 62 6.29 22.24 1.54
CA PRO A 62 5.68 21.66 0.34
C PRO A 62 6.55 20.63 -0.37
N TYR A 63 7.87 20.81 -0.36
CA TYR A 63 8.85 19.93 -0.99
C TYR A 63 9.52 19.00 0.02
N GLY A 64 9.27 19.19 1.31
CA GLY A 64 9.86 18.41 2.40
C GLY A 64 9.28 17.01 2.51
N PHE A 65 10.14 16.04 2.79
CA PHE A 65 9.76 14.66 3.01
C PHE A 65 10.60 14.00 4.10
N THR A 66 10.07 12.89 4.62
CA THR A 66 10.80 11.93 5.43
C THR A 66 10.67 10.54 4.81
N VAL A 67 11.73 9.74 4.88
CA VAL A 67 11.69 8.32 4.51
C VAL A 67 12.03 7.49 5.72
N ARG A 68 11.24 6.46 5.98
CA ARG A 68 11.52 5.50 7.06
C ARG A 68 11.62 4.09 6.51
N ILE A 69 12.76 3.44 6.79
CA ILE A 69 13.02 2.04 6.50
C ILE A 69 12.95 1.25 7.80
N ARG A 70 12.13 0.20 7.82
CA ARG A 70 12.02 -0.72 8.96
C ARG A 70 13.00 -1.87 8.84
N ASN A 71 13.40 -2.43 10.01
CA ASN A 71 14.32 -3.55 10.09
C ASN A 71 15.69 -3.28 9.44
N ALA A 72 16.19 -2.05 9.56
CA ALA A 72 17.48 -1.62 9.02
C ALA A 72 18.66 -2.46 9.56
N ALA A 73 18.50 -3.10 10.73
CA ALA A 73 19.51 -3.96 11.33
C ALA A 73 19.86 -5.21 10.51
N LYS A 74 19.06 -5.58 9.50
CA LYS A 74 19.39 -6.69 8.60
C LYS A 74 20.63 -6.42 7.75
N SER A 75 20.75 -5.20 7.28
CA SER A 75 21.92 -4.62 6.62
C SER A 75 21.75 -3.11 6.65
N ILE A 76 22.67 -2.41 7.32
CA ILE A 76 22.64 -0.95 7.41
C ILE A 76 22.95 -0.34 6.05
N SER A 77 23.92 -0.88 5.29
CA SER A 77 24.25 -0.42 3.95
C SER A 77 23.04 -0.58 3.01
N GLY A 78 22.43 -1.75 2.99
CA GLY A 78 21.24 -2.01 2.19
C GLY A 78 20.04 -1.13 2.60
N ALA A 79 19.85 -0.87 3.90
CA ALA A 79 18.80 0.04 4.38
C ALA A 79 19.02 1.49 3.93
N ARG A 80 20.27 1.96 3.91
CA ARG A 80 20.65 3.28 3.40
C ARG A 80 20.37 3.44 1.91
N GLU A 81 20.73 2.42 1.12
CA GLU A 81 20.40 2.38 -0.32
C GLU A 81 18.89 2.34 -0.56
N ALA A 82 18.16 1.49 0.18
CA ALA A 82 16.71 1.42 0.11
C ALA A 82 16.06 2.77 0.44
N ALA A 83 16.54 3.47 1.46
CA ALA A 83 16.02 4.78 1.85
C ALA A 83 16.29 5.85 0.78
N ARG A 84 17.49 5.84 0.19
CA ARG A 84 17.82 6.74 -0.93
C ARG A 84 16.94 6.47 -2.13
N TYR A 85 16.72 5.22 -2.47
CA TYR A 85 15.84 4.79 -3.56
C TYR A 85 14.39 5.27 -3.35
N GLU A 86 13.81 5.04 -2.16
CA GLU A 86 12.46 5.49 -1.82
C GLU A 86 12.32 7.02 -1.88
N ALA A 87 13.32 7.76 -1.41
CA ALA A 87 13.35 9.21 -1.50
C ALA A 87 13.38 9.71 -2.95
N THR A 88 14.22 9.10 -3.77
CA THR A 88 14.34 9.45 -5.19
C THR A 88 13.03 9.20 -5.94
N ILE A 89 12.41 8.02 -5.74
CA ILE A 89 11.12 7.71 -6.36
C ILE A 89 10.07 8.71 -5.91
N TYR A 90 10.00 9.03 -4.61
CA TYR A 90 9.06 10.02 -4.08
C TYR A 90 9.22 11.37 -4.78
N CYS A 91 10.45 11.89 -4.91
CA CYS A 91 10.69 13.18 -5.56
C CYS A 91 10.35 13.15 -7.05
N ILE A 92 10.65 12.05 -7.76
CA ILE A 92 10.30 11.89 -9.17
C ILE A 92 8.78 11.86 -9.35
N GLU A 93 8.06 11.08 -8.54
CA GLU A 93 6.60 10.94 -8.65
C GLU A 93 5.85 12.21 -8.27
N GLN A 94 6.33 12.95 -7.27
CA GLN A 94 5.64 14.14 -6.78
C GLN A 94 6.02 15.42 -7.53
N PHE A 95 7.27 15.52 -7.98
CA PHE A 95 7.84 16.79 -8.47
C PHE A 95 8.65 16.65 -9.77
N GLY A 96 8.81 15.44 -10.30
CA GLY A 96 9.54 15.20 -11.55
C GLY A 96 11.05 15.40 -11.44
N THR A 97 11.62 15.42 -10.24
CA THR A 97 13.05 15.62 -10.00
C THR A 97 13.66 14.48 -9.18
N SER A 98 14.89 14.12 -9.46
CA SER A 98 15.71 13.23 -8.63
C SER A 98 16.64 13.97 -7.67
N ASP A 99 16.70 15.30 -7.79
CA ASP A 99 17.60 16.14 -6.99
C ASP A 99 17.03 16.31 -5.58
N ILE A 100 17.85 16.02 -4.58
CA ILE A 100 17.45 16.02 -3.17
C ILE A 100 18.45 16.81 -2.35
N ILE A 101 17.95 17.74 -1.56
CA ILE A 101 18.70 18.45 -0.52
C ILE A 101 18.42 17.74 0.81
N TRP A 102 19.41 17.03 1.35
CA TRP A 102 19.29 16.27 2.58
C TRP A 102 19.43 17.17 3.82
N SER A 103 18.53 16.99 4.81
CA SER A 103 18.67 17.50 6.18
C SER A 103 19.13 16.39 7.14
N ILE A 104 18.74 15.15 6.88
CA ILE A 104 19.28 13.94 7.48
C ILE A 104 19.54 12.97 6.32
N GLY A 105 20.78 12.83 5.95
CA GLY A 105 21.21 12.03 4.80
C GLY A 105 21.36 10.54 5.13
N PRO A 106 21.56 9.71 4.11
CA PRO A 106 21.70 8.28 4.30
C PRO A 106 22.95 7.88 5.10
N ASP A 107 23.98 8.72 5.11
CA ASP A 107 25.26 8.44 5.78
C ASP A 107 25.37 9.08 7.18
N ASP A 108 24.35 9.85 7.60
CA ASP A 108 24.31 10.48 8.91
C ASP A 108 24.04 9.45 10.02
N GLU A 109 24.78 9.53 11.12
CA GLU A 109 24.56 8.66 12.28
C GLU A 109 23.17 8.88 12.90
N ALA A 110 22.66 10.12 12.89
CA ALA A 110 21.34 10.48 13.38
C ALA A 110 20.19 9.79 12.61
N SER A 111 20.47 9.25 11.43
CA SER A 111 19.49 8.53 10.60
C SER A 111 19.05 7.21 11.23
N LEU A 112 19.87 6.57 12.07
CA LEU A 112 19.62 5.25 12.64
C LEU A 112 19.06 5.35 14.06
N SER A 113 17.87 4.83 14.30
CA SER A 113 17.24 4.77 15.63
C SER A 113 16.34 3.54 15.74
N ASN A 114 16.44 2.82 16.88
CA ASN A 114 15.54 1.70 17.21
C ASN A 114 15.32 0.69 16.08
N ARG A 115 16.37 0.23 15.42
CA ARG A 115 16.35 -0.69 14.26
C ARG A 115 15.67 -0.12 13.01
N SER A 116 15.34 1.15 13.00
CA SER A 116 14.80 1.85 11.84
C SER A 116 15.81 2.88 11.36
N LEU A 117 15.84 3.08 10.05
CA LEU A 117 16.57 4.18 9.43
C LEU A 117 15.55 5.24 9.01
N THR A 118 15.81 6.50 9.34
CA THR A 118 14.96 7.62 8.96
C THR A 118 15.81 8.69 8.28
N LEU A 119 15.46 9.03 7.05
CA LEU A 119 16.04 10.15 6.32
C LEU A 119 15.07 11.31 6.27
N ALA A 120 15.57 12.51 6.10
CA ALA A 120 14.77 13.70 5.87
C ALA A 120 15.46 14.61 4.85
N GLY A 121 14.67 15.28 4.04
CA GLY A 121 15.18 16.17 3.02
C GLY A 121 14.08 16.92 2.28
N ARG A 122 14.47 17.59 1.22
CA ARG A 122 13.59 18.30 0.30
C ARG A 122 13.89 17.87 -1.12
N CYS A 123 12.85 17.69 -1.93
CA CYS A 123 13.01 17.60 -3.37
C CYS A 123 13.37 18.98 -3.93
N ASP A 124 14.28 19.04 -4.88
CA ASP A 124 14.73 20.29 -5.52
C ASP A 124 14.24 20.35 -6.98
N PRO A 125 13.00 20.78 -7.23
CA PRO A 125 12.50 21.02 -8.57
C PRO A 125 13.14 22.31 -9.11
N LYS A 126 13.97 22.19 -10.13
CA LYS A 126 14.55 23.33 -10.85
C LYS A 126 13.52 24.03 -11.72
#